data_bc44ae71490792bcc02906e0e7822047
#
_entry.id   bc44ae71490792bcc02906e0e7822047
#
_cell.length_a   1.000
_cell.length_b   1.000
_cell.length_c   1.000
_cell.angle_alpha   90.00
_cell.angle_beta   90.00
_cell.angle_gamma   90.00
#
_symmetry.space_group_name_H-M   'P 1'
#
loop_
_entity.id
_entity.type
_entity.pdbx_description
1 polymer ?
#
loop_
_entity_poly.entity_id
_entity_poly.type
_entity_poly.pdbx_seq_one_letter_code
_entity_poly.pdbx_strand_id
1 'polypeptide(L)'
;VKSRLERDGEGISYTEFSYMLLQANDYAELAENHRCTIQIGGSDQWGNIVSGMDLVRRRASVEAFAITMPLVTKADGTKFGKSAGGSIWLDPQLTSPYSFFQFWYNTADLDIEAYLKTFTFLPLDEINNLVKMTMERPEQRLAQRALAREITILVHGVEAADSSARISRCLFEGEVSGLVEPDYKQLKLDGVGATRIEIESIGLLDAIVSSGLATSRGAARTIQSYIFVHST
;
A
#
# COMPACT_ATOMS: atom_id res chain seq x y z
N VAL A 1 23.20 -20.82 10.40
CA VAL A 1 23.48 -22.21 10.07
C VAL A 1 23.57 -23.04 11.34
N LYS A 2 24.52 -22.75 12.27
CA LYS A 2 24.73 -23.56 13.49
C LYS A 2 23.45 -23.74 14.33
N SER A 3 22.71 -22.66 14.61
CA SER A 3 21.46 -22.71 15.36
C SER A 3 20.30 -23.47 14.67
N ARG A 4 20.37 -23.64 13.35
CA ARG A 4 19.42 -24.46 12.56
C ARG A 4 19.81 -25.93 12.54
N LEU A 5 21.10 -26.23 12.52
CA LEU A 5 21.62 -27.60 12.60
C LEU A 5 21.42 -28.21 13.99
N GLU A 6 21.34 -27.37 15.01
CA GLU A 6 21.18 -27.81 16.44
C GLU A 6 19.69 -27.95 16.86
N ARG A 7 18.70 -27.56 15.98
CA ARG A 7 17.28 -27.81 16.22
C ARG A 7 16.93 -29.25 15.86
N ASP A 8 16.36 -29.96 16.82
CA ASP A 8 15.89 -31.34 16.62
C ASP A 8 14.92 -31.43 15.42
N GLY A 9 15.34 -32.13 14.37
CA GLY A 9 14.46 -32.71 13.37
C GLY A 9 14.47 -32.13 11.97
N GLU A 10 14.88 -30.89 11.70
CA GLU A 10 14.65 -30.31 10.36
C GLU A 10 15.92 -29.96 9.58
N GLY A 11 17.08 -29.83 10.20
CA GLY A 11 18.32 -29.49 9.52
C GLY A 11 18.22 -28.18 8.68
N ILE A 12 19.10 -28.05 7.70
CA ILE A 12 19.06 -26.98 6.67
C ILE A 12 18.86 -27.61 5.30
N SER A 13 17.90 -27.14 4.52
CA SER A 13 17.70 -27.62 3.16
C SER A 13 18.85 -27.17 2.26
N TYR A 14 19.09 -27.95 1.17
CA TYR A 14 20.07 -27.55 0.15
C TYR A 14 19.74 -26.17 -0.43
N THR A 15 18.47 -25.85 -0.62
CA THR A 15 18.00 -24.56 -1.12
C THR A 15 18.37 -23.41 -0.17
N GLU A 16 18.15 -23.56 1.13
CA GLU A 16 18.54 -22.55 2.12
C GLU A 16 20.06 -22.36 2.21
N PHE A 17 20.81 -23.44 2.12
CA PHE A 17 22.27 -23.37 2.12
C PHE A 17 22.81 -22.70 0.85
N SER A 18 22.34 -23.12 -0.33
CA SER A 18 22.78 -22.57 -1.60
C SER A 18 22.37 -21.10 -1.78
N TYR A 19 21.19 -20.70 -1.28
CA TYR A 19 20.73 -19.31 -1.30
C TYR A 19 21.74 -18.35 -0.66
N MET A 20 22.24 -18.70 0.52
CA MET A 20 23.23 -17.87 1.22
C MET A 20 24.52 -17.71 0.41
N LEU A 21 24.98 -18.79 -0.24
CA LEU A 21 26.19 -18.76 -1.07
C LEU A 21 26.00 -17.92 -2.34
N LEU A 22 24.84 -18.02 -2.98
CA LEU A 22 24.51 -17.24 -4.17
C LEU A 22 24.47 -15.74 -3.85
N GLN A 23 23.77 -15.35 -2.79
CA GLN A 23 23.72 -13.96 -2.35
C GLN A 23 25.10 -13.42 -1.97
N ALA A 24 25.92 -14.21 -1.29
CA ALA A 24 27.28 -13.83 -0.97
C ALA A 24 28.15 -13.60 -2.22
N ASN A 25 28.02 -14.50 -3.22
CA ASN A 25 28.69 -14.34 -4.51
C ASN A 25 28.23 -13.09 -5.27
N ASP A 26 26.92 -12.84 -5.31
CA ASP A 26 26.37 -11.65 -5.96
C ASP A 26 26.91 -10.36 -5.33
N TYR A 27 27.03 -10.32 -4.01
CA TYR A 27 27.64 -9.16 -3.33
C TYR A 27 29.10 -9.00 -3.70
N ALA A 28 29.87 -10.08 -3.79
CA ALA A 28 31.27 -10.04 -4.21
C ALA A 28 31.40 -9.55 -5.66
N GLU A 29 30.58 -10.05 -6.58
CA GLU A 29 30.54 -9.58 -7.98
C GLU A 29 30.19 -8.09 -8.10
N LEU A 30 29.20 -7.63 -7.32
CA LEU A 30 28.82 -6.20 -7.28
C LEU A 30 29.93 -5.34 -6.71
N ALA A 31 30.65 -5.81 -5.69
CA ALA A 31 31.77 -5.09 -5.12
C ALA A 31 32.93 -4.94 -6.11
N GLU A 32 33.30 -6.02 -6.78
CA GLU A 32 34.41 -6.07 -7.74
C GLU A 32 34.11 -5.25 -9.01
N ASN A 33 32.93 -5.45 -9.59
CA ASN A 33 32.61 -4.91 -10.92
C ASN A 33 31.90 -3.57 -10.88
N HIS A 34 31.20 -3.24 -9.77
CA HIS A 34 30.37 -2.04 -9.65
C HIS A 34 30.72 -1.16 -8.44
N ARG A 35 31.77 -1.50 -7.68
CA ARG A 35 32.18 -0.77 -6.45
C ARG A 35 31.07 -0.65 -5.41
N CYS A 36 30.19 -1.65 -5.36
CA CYS A 36 29.11 -1.70 -4.37
C CYS A 36 29.68 -2.18 -3.03
N THR A 37 29.82 -1.28 -2.08
CA THR A 37 30.44 -1.57 -0.78
C THR A 37 29.44 -1.67 0.37
N ILE A 38 28.15 -1.41 0.12
CA ILE A 38 27.10 -1.46 1.15
C ILE A 38 25.97 -2.38 0.66
N GLN A 39 25.58 -3.34 1.49
CA GLN A 39 24.36 -4.14 1.29
C GLN A 39 23.36 -3.86 2.41
N ILE A 40 22.11 -3.58 2.03
CA ILE A 40 21.02 -3.26 2.95
C ILE A 40 19.95 -4.36 2.85
N GLY A 41 19.37 -4.76 3.99
CA GLY A 41 18.27 -5.74 4.00
C GLY A 41 17.45 -5.72 5.27
N GLY A 42 16.45 -6.59 5.35
CA GLY A 42 15.73 -6.86 6.58
C GLY A 42 16.61 -7.60 7.60
N SER A 43 16.23 -7.56 8.87
CA SER A 43 16.98 -8.23 9.93
C SER A 43 17.11 -9.75 9.74
N ASP A 44 16.20 -10.37 8.99
CA ASP A 44 16.26 -11.78 8.58
C ASP A 44 17.41 -12.06 7.58
N GLN A 45 17.92 -11.04 6.87
CA GLN A 45 18.99 -11.13 5.90
C GLN A 45 20.39 -11.00 6.51
N TRP A 46 20.51 -10.70 7.80
CA TRP A 46 21.79 -10.44 8.47
C TRP A 46 22.84 -11.52 8.18
N GLY A 47 22.49 -12.80 8.35
CA GLY A 47 23.40 -13.91 8.12
C GLY A 47 23.92 -14.00 6.67
N ASN A 48 23.06 -13.77 5.70
CA ASN A 48 23.38 -13.78 4.28
C ASN A 48 24.33 -12.62 3.94
N ILE A 49 24.02 -11.41 4.39
CA ILE A 49 24.80 -10.20 4.11
C ILE A 49 26.19 -10.30 4.73
N VAL A 50 26.31 -10.77 5.98
CA VAL A 50 27.62 -10.94 6.64
C VAL A 50 28.48 -11.97 5.92
N SER A 51 27.87 -13.06 5.42
CA SER A 51 28.60 -14.04 4.59
C SER A 51 29.14 -13.41 3.30
N GLY A 52 28.36 -12.51 2.70
CA GLY A 52 28.79 -11.72 1.54
C GLY A 52 29.94 -10.78 1.86
N MET A 53 29.88 -10.03 2.97
CA MET A 53 30.99 -9.17 3.40
C MET A 53 32.30 -9.94 3.56
N ASP A 54 32.25 -11.13 4.17
CA ASP A 54 33.43 -11.97 4.35
C ASP A 54 34.01 -12.43 3.00
N LEU A 55 33.15 -12.76 2.04
CA LEU A 55 33.56 -13.11 0.68
C LEU A 55 34.14 -11.92 -0.09
N VAL A 56 33.53 -10.73 -0.02
CA VAL A 56 34.06 -9.49 -0.61
C VAL A 56 35.47 -9.21 -0.10
N ARG A 57 35.66 -9.25 1.22
CA ARG A 57 36.98 -9.02 1.81
C ARG A 57 38.03 -10.00 1.31
N ARG A 58 37.67 -11.27 1.13
CA ARG A 58 38.61 -12.33 0.69
C ARG A 58 38.91 -12.26 -0.80
N ARG A 59 37.92 -11.96 -1.65
CA ARG A 59 38.04 -11.92 -3.11
C ARG A 59 38.58 -10.60 -3.63
N ALA A 60 37.96 -9.49 -3.19
CA ALA A 60 38.24 -8.16 -3.71
C ALA A 60 39.24 -7.36 -2.86
N SER A 61 39.56 -7.81 -1.64
CA SER A 61 40.36 -7.06 -0.67
C SER A 61 39.82 -5.65 -0.39
N VAL A 62 38.49 -5.50 -0.49
CA VAL A 62 37.75 -4.24 -0.26
C VAL A 62 36.97 -4.36 1.04
N GLU A 63 36.87 -3.25 1.77
CA GLU A 63 36.00 -3.15 2.94
C GLU A 63 34.53 -3.05 2.49
N ALA A 64 33.67 -3.88 3.08
CA ALA A 64 32.24 -3.91 2.78
C ALA A 64 31.41 -3.79 4.06
N PHE A 65 30.24 -3.20 3.96
CA PHE A 65 29.38 -2.86 5.07
C PHE A 65 28.01 -3.50 4.94
N ALA A 66 27.38 -3.81 6.07
CA ALA A 66 26.02 -4.31 6.16
C ALA A 66 25.14 -3.38 6.99
N ILE A 67 23.95 -3.11 6.49
CA ILE A 67 22.90 -2.40 7.24
C ILE A 67 21.67 -3.28 7.25
N THR A 68 21.13 -3.59 8.41
CA THR A 68 19.84 -4.28 8.50
C THR A 68 18.84 -3.46 9.28
N MET A 69 17.59 -3.53 8.86
CA MET A 69 16.45 -2.87 9.48
C MET A 69 15.46 -3.92 9.99
N PRO A 70 14.72 -3.63 11.08
CA PRO A 70 13.62 -4.47 11.51
C PRO A 70 12.62 -4.70 10.37
N LEU A 71 12.04 -5.90 10.32
CA LEU A 71 10.97 -6.18 9.37
C LEU A 71 9.75 -5.33 9.70
N VAL A 72 9.10 -4.80 8.67
CA VAL A 72 7.83 -4.10 8.83
C VAL A 72 6.74 -5.11 9.17
N THR A 73 6.15 -4.92 10.34
CA THR A 73 5.03 -5.73 10.83
C THR A 73 3.86 -4.82 11.17
N LYS A 74 2.67 -5.40 11.28
CA LYS A 74 1.54 -4.72 11.90
C LYS A 74 1.68 -4.76 13.44
N ALA A 75 0.93 -3.93 14.15
CA ALA A 75 0.92 -3.88 15.61
C ALA A 75 0.53 -5.22 16.26
N ASP A 76 -0.24 -6.05 15.56
CA ASP A 76 -0.60 -7.41 15.96
C ASP A 76 0.53 -8.45 15.73
N GLY A 77 1.70 -8.02 15.24
CA GLY A 77 2.85 -8.87 14.93
C GLY A 77 2.75 -9.62 13.59
N THR A 78 1.67 -9.48 12.85
CA THR A 78 1.55 -10.10 11.53
C THR A 78 2.41 -9.39 10.49
N LYS A 79 2.83 -10.14 9.45
CA LYS A 79 3.68 -9.57 8.39
C LYS A 79 2.88 -8.56 7.57
N PHE A 80 3.49 -7.38 7.34
CA PHE A 80 2.97 -6.37 6.44
C PHE A 80 2.87 -6.91 4.99
N GLY A 81 1.88 -6.44 4.23
CA GLY A 81 1.70 -6.78 2.80
C GLY A 81 1.02 -8.13 2.53
N LYS A 82 0.68 -8.92 3.56
CA LYS A 82 -0.15 -10.12 3.43
C LYS A 82 -1.53 -9.83 4.01
N SER A 83 -2.48 -9.42 3.18
CA SER A 83 -3.89 -9.27 3.57
C SER A 83 -4.71 -10.45 3.08
N ALA A 84 -5.90 -10.65 3.64
CA ALA A 84 -6.87 -11.65 3.17
C ALA A 84 -7.28 -11.42 1.69
N GLY A 85 -7.09 -10.21 1.16
CA GLY A 85 -7.35 -9.83 -0.23
C GLY A 85 -6.17 -10.00 -1.19
N GLY A 86 -5.02 -10.54 -0.74
CA GLY A 86 -3.81 -10.71 -1.58
C GLY A 86 -2.74 -9.64 -1.34
N SER A 87 -1.75 -9.62 -2.22
CA SER A 87 -0.65 -8.64 -2.20
C SER A 87 -1.08 -7.34 -2.86
N ILE A 88 -0.64 -6.21 -2.30
CA ILE A 88 -0.76 -4.90 -2.95
C ILE A 88 0.41 -4.75 -3.95
N TRP A 89 0.10 -4.40 -5.17
CA TRP A 89 1.08 -4.25 -6.24
C TRP A 89 1.37 -2.78 -6.53
N LEU A 90 2.61 -2.48 -6.92
CA LEU A 90 2.99 -1.13 -7.37
C LEU A 90 2.56 -0.87 -8.82
N ASP A 91 2.36 -1.94 -9.62
CA ASP A 91 1.88 -1.85 -10.98
C ASP A 91 0.39 -1.45 -10.99
N PRO A 92 0.01 -0.32 -11.62
CA PRO A 92 -1.37 0.15 -11.66
C PRO A 92 -2.31 -0.77 -12.46
N GLN A 93 -1.79 -1.70 -13.25
CA GLN A 93 -2.59 -2.72 -13.94
C GLN A 93 -3.01 -3.87 -13.01
N LEU A 94 -2.24 -4.14 -11.95
CA LEU A 94 -2.51 -5.19 -10.96
C LEU A 94 -3.24 -4.66 -9.73
N THR A 95 -2.91 -3.44 -9.30
CA THR A 95 -3.62 -2.73 -8.22
C THR A 95 -3.81 -1.29 -8.67
N SER A 96 -5.05 -0.88 -8.87
CA SER A 96 -5.34 0.48 -9.30
C SER A 96 -4.82 1.52 -8.30
N PRO A 97 -4.49 2.75 -8.73
CA PRO A 97 -4.09 3.83 -7.82
C PRO A 97 -5.11 4.10 -6.71
N TYR A 98 -6.41 3.97 -7.01
CA TYR A 98 -7.46 4.12 -6.01
C TYR A 98 -7.45 2.97 -4.99
N SER A 99 -7.37 1.72 -5.44
CA SER A 99 -7.26 0.55 -4.54
C SER A 99 -5.97 0.60 -3.73
N PHE A 100 -4.86 1.09 -4.32
CA PHE A 100 -3.60 1.32 -3.63
C PHE A 100 -3.74 2.40 -2.55
N PHE A 101 -4.37 3.54 -2.87
CA PHE A 101 -4.69 4.59 -1.90
C PHE A 101 -5.55 4.07 -0.75
N GLN A 102 -6.61 3.31 -1.04
CA GLN A 102 -7.51 2.76 -0.02
C GLN A 102 -6.80 1.77 0.90
N PHE A 103 -5.86 0.98 0.39
CA PHE A 103 -5.05 0.10 1.22
C PHE A 103 -4.34 0.87 2.35
N TRP A 104 -3.68 1.97 2.00
CA TRP A 104 -2.98 2.81 2.97
C TRP A 104 -3.93 3.64 3.84
N TYR A 105 -5.02 4.12 3.26
CA TYR A 105 -6.05 4.84 4.01
C TYR A 105 -6.70 3.98 5.10
N ASN A 106 -6.80 2.67 4.89
CA ASN A 106 -7.36 1.71 5.85
C ASN A 106 -6.36 1.21 6.89
N THR A 107 -5.20 1.85 7.03
CA THR A 107 -4.22 1.55 8.09
C THR A 107 -4.86 1.74 9.48
N ALA A 108 -4.59 0.80 10.37
CA ALA A 108 -5.03 0.89 11.77
C ALA A 108 -4.30 2.02 12.51
N ASP A 109 -4.97 2.66 13.47
CA ASP A 109 -4.39 3.77 14.24
C ASP A 109 -3.10 3.38 14.97
N LEU A 110 -3.00 2.13 15.42
CA LEU A 110 -1.81 1.61 16.11
C LEU A 110 -0.58 1.47 15.18
N ASP A 111 -0.79 1.34 13.87
CA ASP A 111 0.29 1.17 12.90
C ASP A 111 0.73 2.50 12.27
N ILE A 112 -0.11 3.55 12.39
CA ILE A 112 0.02 4.76 11.59
C ILE A 112 1.34 5.50 11.80
N GLU A 113 1.80 5.62 13.05
CA GLU A 113 3.07 6.29 13.36
C GLU A 113 4.26 5.59 12.72
N ALA A 114 4.33 4.25 12.87
CA ALA A 114 5.40 3.45 12.31
C ALA A 114 5.43 3.53 10.78
N TYR A 115 4.25 3.53 10.14
CA TYR A 115 4.16 3.58 8.68
C TYR A 115 4.43 4.98 8.13
N LEU A 116 4.00 6.05 8.77
CA LEU A 116 4.40 7.41 8.38
C LEU A 116 5.92 7.58 8.43
N LYS A 117 6.59 7.11 9.49
CA LYS A 117 8.05 7.17 9.61
C LYS A 117 8.79 6.30 8.61
N THR A 118 8.21 5.19 8.19
CA THR A 118 8.86 4.21 7.31
C THR A 118 8.65 4.49 5.83
N PHE A 119 7.45 4.94 5.44
CA PHE A 119 7.01 4.99 4.06
C PHE A 119 6.83 6.40 3.50
N THR A 120 7.05 7.45 4.30
CA THR A 120 6.95 8.83 3.83
C THR A 120 8.23 9.61 4.07
N PHE A 121 8.35 10.74 3.38
CA PHE A 121 9.41 11.72 3.61
C PHE A 121 8.91 12.94 4.41
N LEU A 122 7.79 12.81 5.10
CA LEU A 122 7.26 13.87 5.95
C LEU A 122 8.23 14.19 7.09
N PRO A 123 8.37 15.47 7.45
CA PRO A 123 9.15 15.89 8.62
C PRO A 123 8.61 15.25 9.91
N LEU A 124 9.51 14.92 10.84
CA LEU A 124 9.11 14.29 12.11
C LEU A 124 8.11 15.12 12.91
N ASP A 125 8.21 16.45 12.84
CA ASP A 125 7.29 17.35 13.53
C ASP A 125 5.85 17.23 12.97
N GLU A 126 5.73 17.08 11.66
CA GLU A 126 4.46 16.86 10.99
C GLU A 126 3.87 15.49 11.34
N ILE A 127 4.71 14.44 11.33
CA ILE A 127 4.30 13.09 11.75
C ILE A 127 3.80 13.12 13.20
N ASN A 128 4.52 13.76 14.12
CA ASN A 128 4.12 13.86 15.52
C ASN A 128 2.77 14.59 15.68
N ASN A 129 2.52 15.65 14.91
CA ASN A 129 1.24 16.35 14.90
C ASN A 129 0.11 15.45 14.38
N LEU A 130 0.33 14.72 13.28
CA LEU A 130 -0.65 13.78 12.73
C LEU A 130 -1.00 12.67 13.72
N VAL A 131 -0.01 12.09 14.39
CA VAL A 131 -0.20 11.07 15.43
C VAL A 131 -1.00 11.62 16.60
N LYS A 132 -0.70 12.84 17.06
CA LYS A 132 -1.46 13.52 18.12
C LYS A 132 -2.93 13.71 17.71
N MET A 133 -3.17 14.17 16.48
CA MET A 133 -4.54 14.33 15.94
C MET A 133 -5.30 13.01 15.86
N THR A 134 -4.60 11.91 15.55
CA THR A 134 -5.22 10.57 15.55
C THR A 134 -5.66 10.14 16.96
N MET A 135 -4.93 10.52 18.01
CA MET A 135 -5.32 10.25 19.40
C MET A 135 -6.49 11.11 19.87
N GLU A 136 -6.54 12.38 19.44
CA GLU A 136 -7.56 13.34 19.85
C GLU A 136 -8.87 13.21 19.07
N ARG A 137 -8.78 12.90 17.76
CA ARG A 137 -9.91 12.86 16.80
C ARG A 137 -9.72 11.76 15.77
N PRO A 138 -9.77 10.48 16.17
CA PRO A 138 -9.52 9.35 15.28
C PRO A 138 -10.50 9.28 14.10
N GLU A 139 -11.72 9.79 14.28
CA GLU A 139 -12.75 9.81 13.23
C GLU A 139 -12.37 10.66 12.01
N GLN A 140 -11.48 11.65 12.17
CA GLN A 140 -11.04 12.49 11.06
C GLN A 140 -10.03 11.81 10.15
N ARG A 141 -9.36 10.74 10.62
CA ARG A 141 -8.40 9.92 9.86
C ARG A 141 -7.33 10.75 9.11
N LEU A 142 -6.87 11.85 9.71
CA LEU A 142 -5.94 12.79 9.06
C LEU A 142 -4.59 12.14 8.77
N ALA A 143 -4.07 11.35 9.69
CA ALA A 143 -2.81 10.64 9.53
C ALA A 143 -2.89 9.56 8.44
N GLN A 144 -4.00 8.82 8.37
CA GLN A 144 -4.23 7.83 7.31
C GLN A 144 -4.36 8.50 5.94
N ARG A 145 -5.03 9.66 5.88
CA ARG A 145 -5.14 10.45 4.65
C ARG A 145 -3.78 10.94 4.17
N ALA A 146 -2.96 11.45 5.08
CA ALA A 146 -1.59 11.88 4.77
C ALA A 146 -0.74 10.70 4.29
N LEU A 147 -0.74 9.58 5.02
CA LEU A 147 -0.03 8.36 4.64
C LEU A 147 -0.42 7.88 3.23
N ALA A 148 -1.71 7.70 2.98
CA ALA A 148 -2.22 7.25 1.70
C ALA A 148 -1.84 8.20 0.56
N ARG A 149 -1.95 9.51 0.80
CA ARG A 149 -1.60 10.53 -0.19
C ARG A 149 -0.11 10.51 -0.53
N GLU A 150 0.76 10.56 0.47
CA GLU A 150 2.22 10.62 0.27
C GLU A 150 2.74 9.38 -0.45
N ILE A 151 2.30 8.19 -0.07
CA ILE A 151 2.75 6.95 -0.73
C ILE A 151 2.17 6.84 -2.15
N THR A 152 0.91 7.26 -2.36
CA THR A 152 0.34 7.25 -3.71
C THR A 152 1.03 8.26 -4.63
N ILE A 153 1.43 9.44 -4.12
CA ILE A 153 2.26 10.39 -4.87
C ILE A 153 3.59 9.76 -5.25
N LEU A 154 4.25 9.10 -4.31
CA LEU A 154 5.56 8.49 -4.52
C LEU A 154 5.53 7.41 -5.62
N VAL A 155 4.46 6.61 -5.69
CA VAL A 155 4.37 5.45 -6.59
C VAL A 155 3.65 5.78 -7.90
N HIS A 156 2.57 6.56 -7.85
CA HIS A 156 1.66 6.79 -8.97
C HIS A 156 1.56 8.25 -9.42
N GLY A 157 2.21 9.16 -8.69
CA GLY A 157 2.21 10.59 -9.00
C GLY A 157 1.04 11.37 -8.37
N VAL A 158 1.16 12.70 -8.44
CA VAL A 158 0.23 13.64 -7.79
C VAL A 158 -1.19 13.51 -8.33
N GLU A 159 -1.34 13.41 -9.65
CA GLU A 159 -2.65 13.33 -10.30
C GLU A 159 -3.45 12.10 -9.85
N ALA A 160 -2.78 10.93 -9.75
CA ALA A 160 -3.40 9.71 -9.27
C ALA A 160 -3.80 9.79 -7.80
N ALA A 161 -2.98 10.42 -6.96
CA ALA A 161 -3.29 10.63 -5.54
C ALA A 161 -4.49 11.58 -5.36
N ASP A 162 -4.54 12.68 -6.10
CA ASP A 162 -5.64 13.64 -6.04
C ASP A 162 -6.95 13.04 -6.59
N SER A 163 -6.89 12.25 -7.67
CA SER A 163 -8.01 11.47 -8.19
C SER A 163 -8.54 10.49 -7.14
N SER A 164 -7.64 9.70 -6.53
CA SER A 164 -8.01 8.73 -5.49
C SER A 164 -8.65 9.40 -4.28
N ALA A 165 -8.16 10.57 -3.86
CA ALA A 165 -8.74 11.33 -2.77
C ALA A 165 -10.14 11.89 -3.11
N ARG A 166 -10.37 12.37 -4.36
CA ARG A 166 -11.71 12.80 -4.82
C ARG A 166 -12.68 11.64 -4.86
N ILE A 167 -12.27 10.51 -5.43
CA ILE A 167 -13.08 9.28 -5.47
C ILE A 167 -13.44 8.83 -4.06
N SER A 168 -12.48 8.82 -3.13
CA SER A 168 -12.72 8.45 -1.74
C SER A 168 -13.79 9.34 -1.09
N ARG A 169 -13.68 10.66 -1.24
CA ARG A 169 -14.69 11.61 -0.72
C ARG A 169 -16.07 11.39 -1.37
N CYS A 170 -16.11 11.16 -2.67
CA CYS A 170 -17.36 10.88 -3.35
C CYS A 170 -18.07 9.63 -2.77
N LEU A 171 -17.33 8.54 -2.58
CA LEU A 171 -17.91 7.27 -2.15
C LEU A 171 -18.28 7.24 -0.67
N PHE A 172 -17.56 7.95 0.19
CA PHE A 172 -17.75 7.90 1.64
C PHE A 172 -18.38 9.14 2.26
N GLU A 173 -18.23 10.30 1.62
CA GLU A 173 -18.75 11.58 2.10
C GLU A 173 -19.89 12.12 1.21
N GLY A 174 -20.16 11.48 0.06
CA GLY A 174 -21.23 11.86 -0.86
C GLY A 174 -20.93 13.07 -1.75
N GLU A 175 -19.68 13.53 -1.82
CA GLU A 175 -19.26 14.70 -2.60
C GLU A 175 -19.09 14.37 -4.09
N VAL A 176 -20.19 14.14 -4.79
CA VAL A 176 -20.18 13.74 -6.22
C VAL A 176 -19.71 14.88 -7.16
N SER A 177 -19.96 16.15 -6.78
CA SER A 177 -19.67 17.32 -7.62
C SER A 177 -18.20 17.57 -7.92
N GLY A 178 -17.31 16.95 -7.16
CA GLY A 178 -15.85 17.09 -7.32
C GLY A 178 -15.21 16.13 -8.32
N LEU A 179 -15.97 15.14 -8.86
CA LEU A 179 -15.43 14.15 -9.78
C LEU A 179 -15.25 14.72 -11.18
N VAL A 180 -14.17 14.29 -11.83
CA VAL A 180 -13.85 14.61 -13.23
C VAL A 180 -13.83 13.34 -14.09
N GLU A 181 -13.85 13.49 -15.42
CA GLU A 181 -13.91 12.36 -16.37
C GLU A 181 -12.91 11.21 -16.08
N PRO A 182 -11.62 11.46 -15.74
CA PRO A 182 -10.69 10.40 -15.36
C PRO A 182 -11.13 9.61 -14.11
N ASP A 183 -11.77 10.27 -13.14
CA ASP A 183 -12.22 9.63 -11.90
C ASP A 183 -13.33 8.59 -12.19
N TYR A 184 -14.26 8.91 -13.09
CA TYR A 184 -15.30 7.95 -13.53
C TYR A 184 -14.71 6.75 -14.27
N LYS A 185 -13.68 6.96 -15.10
CA LYS A 185 -12.96 5.86 -15.75
C LYS A 185 -12.28 4.95 -14.74
N GLN A 186 -11.64 5.54 -13.73
CA GLN A 186 -10.99 4.79 -12.65
C GLN A 186 -12.02 3.98 -11.84
N LEU A 187 -13.12 4.58 -11.43
CA LEU A 187 -14.21 3.90 -10.71
C LEU A 187 -14.73 2.68 -11.48
N LYS A 188 -14.89 2.82 -12.80
CA LYS A 188 -15.32 1.72 -13.66
C LYS A 188 -14.30 0.59 -13.69
N LEU A 189 -12.99 0.90 -13.76
CA LEU A 189 -11.90 -0.10 -13.71
C LEU A 189 -11.86 -0.81 -12.37
N ASP A 190 -12.18 -0.13 -11.28
CA ASP A 190 -12.26 -0.69 -9.92
C ASP A 190 -13.56 -1.47 -9.66
N GLY A 191 -14.37 -1.73 -10.71
CA GLY A 191 -15.56 -2.56 -10.64
C GLY A 191 -16.81 -1.86 -10.16
N VAL A 192 -16.81 -0.54 -10.05
CA VAL A 192 -18.04 0.22 -9.81
C VAL A 192 -18.91 0.15 -11.07
N GLY A 193 -20.14 -0.35 -10.91
CA GLY A 193 -21.09 -0.45 -12.01
C GLY A 193 -21.31 0.89 -12.70
N ALA A 194 -21.20 0.92 -14.02
CA ALA A 194 -21.40 2.13 -14.81
C ALA A 194 -22.36 1.86 -15.95
N THR A 195 -23.36 2.72 -16.08
CA THR A 195 -24.32 2.69 -17.19
C THR A 195 -24.19 3.95 -18.01
N ARG A 196 -23.99 3.80 -19.32
CA ARG A 196 -23.95 4.93 -20.25
C ARG A 196 -25.36 5.32 -20.63
N ILE A 197 -25.68 6.59 -20.45
CA ILE A 197 -26.97 7.17 -20.84
C ILE A 197 -26.69 8.15 -21.97
N GLU A 198 -27.28 7.93 -23.15
CA GLU A 198 -27.06 8.72 -24.37
C GLU A 198 -28.12 9.83 -24.53
N ILE A 199 -28.55 10.45 -23.45
CA ILE A 199 -29.60 11.48 -23.42
C ILE A 199 -29.03 12.69 -22.67
N GLU A 200 -29.23 13.91 -23.23
CA GLU A 200 -28.72 15.15 -22.62
C GLU A 200 -29.29 15.45 -21.23
N SER A 201 -30.48 14.96 -20.93
CA SER A 201 -31.09 15.07 -19.61
C SER A 201 -31.97 13.86 -19.30
N ILE A 202 -31.87 13.31 -18.10
CA ILE A 202 -32.70 12.21 -17.62
C ILE A 202 -33.16 12.51 -16.20
N GLY A 203 -34.44 12.19 -15.90
CA GLY A 203 -34.94 12.28 -14.53
C GLY A 203 -34.28 11.25 -13.62
N LEU A 204 -34.03 11.59 -12.33
CA LEU A 204 -33.35 10.72 -11.38
C LEU A 204 -33.96 9.31 -11.30
N LEU A 205 -35.28 9.20 -11.26
CA LEU A 205 -35.97 7.91 -11.20
C LEU A 205 -35.73 7.06 -12.45
N ASP A 206 -35.69 7.68 -13.62
CA ASP A 206 -35.43 6.99 -14.89
C ASP A 206 -33.95 6.58 -14.98
N ALA A 207 -33.03 7.41 -14.48
CA ALA A 207 -31.62 7.06 -14.36
C ALA A 207 -31.40 5.85 -13.47
N ILE A 208 -32.05 5.79 -12.30
CA ILE A 208 -32.00 4.65 -11.37
C ILE A 208 -32.52 3.37 -12.03
N VAL A 209 -33.62 3.46 -12.79
CA VAL A 209 -34.14 2.30 -13.51
C VAL A 209 -33.25 1.89 -14.68
N SER A 210 -32.77 2.85 -15.48
CA SER A 210 -31.89 2.58 -16.61
C SER A 210 -30.52 2.02 -16.22
N SER A 211 -30.03 2.38 -15.02
CA SER A 211 -28.80 1.81 -14.46
C SER A 211 -28.96 0.39 -13.90
N GLY A 212 -30.18 -0.15 -13.85
CA GLY A 212 -30.46 -1.46 -13.26
C GLY A 212 -30.47 -1.48 -11.74
N LEU A 213 -30.33 -0.34 -11.07
CA LEU A 213 -30.40 -0.23 -9.60
C LEU A 213 -31.80 -0.47 -9.07
N ALA A 214 -32.82 -0.24 -9.89
CA ALA A 214 -34.20 -0.56 -9.60
C ALA A 214 -34.92 -1.21 -10.79
N THR A 215 -35.84 -2.13 -10.52
CA THR A 215 -36.61 -2.82 -11.55
C THR A 215 -37.81 -2.00 -12.04
N SER A 216 -38.19 -0.94 -11.33
CA SER A 216 -39.33 -0.07 -11.66
C SER A 216 -39.18 1.33 -11.04
N ARG A 217 -39.94 2.31 -11.59
CA ARG A 217 -40.03 3.65 -10.99
C ARG A 217 -40.52 3.65 -9.55
N GLY A 218 -41.39 2.71 -9.17
CA GLY A 218 -41.85 2.53 -7.80
C GLY A 218 -40.73 2.10 -6.87
N ALA A 219 -39.94 1.12 -7.28
CA ALA A 219 -38.76 0.66 -6.56
C ALA A 219 -37.69 1.80 -6.49
N ALA A 220 -37.51 2.56 -7.57
CA ALA A 220 -36.59 3.70 -7.59
C ALA A 220 -36.98 4.82 -6.60
N ARG A 221 -38.27 5.10 -6.40
CA ARG A 221 -38.75 6.04 -5.36
C ARG A 221 -38.39 5.58 -3.96
N THR A 222 -38.49 4.27 -3.69
CA THR A 222 -38.10 3.69 -2.41
C THR A 222 -36.60 3.90 -2.15
N ILE A 223 -35.76 3.63 -3.15
CA ILE A 223 -34.32 3.89 -3.06
C ILE A 223 -34.04 5.38 -2.82
N GLN A 224 -34.69 6.26 -3.57
CA GLN A 224 -34.55 7.71 -3.39
C GLN A 224 -34.93 8.16 -1.97
N SER A 225 -36.03 7.63 -1.39
CA SER A 225 -36.44 7.99 -0.02
C SER A 225 -35.42 7.54 1.03
N TYR A 226 -34.77 6.37 0.86
CA TYR A 226 -33.72 5.89 1.76
C TYR A 226 -32.47 6.80 1.72
N ILE A 227 -32.08 7.27 0.56
CA ILE A 227 -30.92 8.17 0.40
C ILE A 227 -31.17 9.50 1.13
N PHE A 228 -32.36 10.07 1.01
CA PHE A 228 -32.70 11.35 1.65
C PHE A 228 -32.84 11.27 3.18
N VAL A 229 -33.25 10.13 3.73
CA VAL A 229 -33.43 9.96 5.20
C VAL A 229 -32.12 9.77 5.94
N HIS A 230 -31.05 9.34 5.27
CA HIS A 230 -29.73 9.06 5.88
C HIS A 230 -28.70 10.15 5.58
N SER A 231 -29.09 11.22 4.87
CA SER A 231 -28.23 12.38 4.53
C SER A 231 -28.50 13.61 5.39
N THR A 232 -29.34 13.50 6.41
CA THR A 232 -29.59 14.49 7.47
C THR A 232 -29.07 13.98 8.80
#